data_6fc7ec2a5df5f144b050bcca43c61f2b
#
_entry.id   6fc7ec2a5df5f144b050bcca43c61f2b
#
_cell.length_a   1.000
_cell.length_b   1.000
_cell.length_c   1.000
_cell.angle_alpha   90.00
_cell.angle_beta   90.00
_cell.angle_gamma   90.00
#
_symmetry.space_group_name_H-M   'P 1'
#
loop_
_entity.id
_entity.type
_entity.pdbx_description
1 polymer ?
#
loop_
_entity_poly.entity_id
_entity_poly.type
_entity_poly.pdbx_seq_one_letter_code
_entity_poly.pdbx_strand_id
1 'polypeptide(L)'
;MKTEFDVNISEKNMFVFLFNNTYRRVTGIIWIIFSIVIIGVTVYTWGDVKIQNSILMILLASLYTVINPLMLYSRARKQVRNNDYFANVLHYVVDEEGVKVSQNGQNASVKWDEVWKIVRYGSEIAAYVSTDRAFIWPMESIKDNYNDIVQMAEEHIGKRCHIRKSA
;
A
#
# COMPACT_ATOMS: atom_id res chain seq x y z
N MET A 1 5.98 -25.28 -8.24
CA MET A 1 4.58 -24.82 -8.21
C MET A 1 4.42 -23.62 -9.14
N LYS A 2 3.27 -23.43 -9.81
CA LYS A 2 3.06 -22.29 -10.73
C LYS A 2 1.60 -21.86 -10.62
N THR A 3 1.36 -20.55 -10.53
CA THR A 3 0.01 -19.97 -10.55
C THR A 3 -0.03 -18.74 -11.45
N GLU A 4 -1.17 -18.52 -12.07
CA GLU A 4 -1.40 -17.44 -13.04
C GLU A 4 -2.69 -16.72 -12.70
N PHE A 5 -2.68 -15.40 -12.81
CA PHE A 5 -3.86 -14.57 -12.57
C PHE A 5 -3.74 -13.21 -13.25
N ASP A 6 -4.89 -12.63 -13.53
CA ASP A 6 -5.02 -11.33 -14.15
C ASP A 6 -5.39 -10.26 -13.12
N VAL A 7 -4.73 -9.12 -13.21
CA VAL A 7 -4.93 -7.99 -12.29
C VAL A 7 -5.33 -6.75 -13.07
N ASN A 8 -6.40 -6.12 -12.61
CA ASN A 8 -6.76 -4.77 -13.03
C ASN A 8 -6.69 -3.84 -11.81
N ILE A 9 -5.78 -2.87 -11.84
CA ILE A 9 -5.55 -1.95 -10.73
C ILE A 9 -6.53 -0.79 -10.79
N SER A 10 -7.45 -0.74 -9.82
CA SER A 10 -8.39 0.38 -9.65
C SER A 10 -7.76 1.57 -8.89
N GLU A 11 -8.40 2.75 -9.00
CA GLU A 11 -8.05 3.92 -8.19
C GLU A 11 -8.08 3.60 -6.68
N LYS A 12 -9.02 2.73 -6.27
CA LYS A 12 -9.16 2.28 -4.88
C LYS A 12 -7.96 1.43 -4.43
N ASN A 13 -7.53 0.46 -5.24
CA ASN A 13 -6.36 -0.36 -4.93
C ASN A 13 -5.11 0.51 -4.80
N MET A 14 -4.88 1.40 -5.76
CA MET A 14 -3.77 2.34 -5.70
C MET A 14 -3.83 3.23 -4.45
N PHE A 15 -5.02 3.71 -4.07
CA PHE A 15 -5.18 4.49 -2.84
C PHE A 15 -4.87 3.67 -1.59
N VAL A 16 -5.39 2.44 -1.46
CA VAL A 16 -5.11 1.54 -0.33
C VAL A 16 -3.61 1.29 -0.21
N PHE A 17 -2.92 1.02 -1.32
CA PHE A 17 -1.48 0.86 -1.35
C PHE A 17 -0.74 2.12 -0.85
N LEU A 18 -1.02 3.29 -1.44
CA LEU A 18 -0.36 4.55 -1.08
C LEU A 18 -0.64 4.93 0.38
N PHE A 19 -1.87 4.74 0.84
CA PHE A 19 -2.25 5.01 2.21
C PHE A 19 -1.47 4.13 3.20
N ASN A 20 -1.48 2.82 3.02
CA ASN A 20 -0.75 1.91 3.89
C ASN A 20 0.76 2.13 3.82
N ASN A 21 1.31 2.38 2.62
CA ASN A 21 2.72 2.66 2.43
C ASN A 21 3.16 3.97 3.13
N THR A 22 2.28 4.96 3.25
CA THR A 22 2.54 6.22 3.95
C THR A 22 2.37 6.07 5.46
N TYR A 23 1.23 5.53 5.91
CA TYR A 23 0.84 5.59 7.32
C TYR A 23 1.39 4.44 8.18
N ARG A 24 1.77 3.31 7.59
CA ARG A 24 2.42 2.20 8.32
C ARG A 24 3.94 2.33 8.41
N ARG A 25 4.54 3.34 7.79
CA ARG A 25 5.95 3.67 8.01
C ARG A 25 6.14 4.35 9.36
N VAL A 26 7.33 4.21 9.93
CA VAL A 26 7.69 4.86 11.21
C VAL A 26 7.41 6.36 11.17
N THR A 27 7.77 7.03 10.07
CA THR A 27 7.48 8.45 9.86
C THR A 27 5.99 8.76 9.90
N GLY A 28 5.15 7.92 9.28
CA GLY A 28 3.69 8.08 9.30
C GLY A 28 3.12 7.98 10.72
N ILE A 29 3.59 7.00 11.48
CA ILE A 29 3.18 6.80 12.88
C ILE A 29 3.58 8.01 13.73
N ILE A 30 4.81 8.53 13.57
CA ILE A 30 5.29 9.72 14.29
C ILE A 30 4.38 10.93 14.03
N TRP A 31 3.98 11.17 12.77
CA TRP A 31 3.10 12.28 12.41
C TRP A 31 1.69 12.13 12.99
N ILE A 32 1.15 10.90 13.06
CA ILE A 32 -0.14 10.63 13.73
C ILE A 32 -0.03 10.97 15.22
N ILE A 33 1.01 10.47 15.89
CA ILE A 33 1.24 10.76 17.32
C ILE A 33 1.36 12.27 17.54
N PHE A 34 2.14 12.95 16.71
CA PHE A 34 2.30 14.41 16.76
C PHE A 34 0.96 15.15 16.63
N SER A 35 0.11 14.74 15.68
CA SER A 35 -1.24 15.32 15.52
C SER A 35 -2.10 15.10 16.76
N ILE A 36 -2.05 13.91 17.37
CA ILE A 36 -2.81 13.61 18.60
C ILE A 36 -2.32 14.49 19.75
N VAL A 37 -1.01 14.66 19.90
CA VAL A 37 -0.42 15.53 20.94
C VAL A 37 -0.85 16.98 20.77
N ILE A 38 -0.81 17.52 19.54
CA ILE A 38 -1.26 18.89 19.26
C ILE A 38 -2.74 19.05 19.64
N ILE A 39 -3.60 18.11 19.25
CA ILE A 39 -5.03 18.15 19.61
C ILE A 39 -5.19 18.11 21.14
N GLY A 40 -4.49 17.22 21.83
CA GLY A 40 -4.51 17.11 23.29
C GLY A 40 -4.10 18.40 23.99
N VAL A 41 -3.01 19.01 23.54
CA VAL A 41 -2.54 20.32 24.06
C VAL A 41 -3.58 21.41 23.80
N THR A 42 -4.15 21.45 22.59
CA THR A 42 -5.17 22.44 22.24
C THR A 42 -6.42 22.33 23.14
N VAL A 43 -6.86 21.09 23.41
CA VAL A 43 -8.00 20.85 24.30
C VAL A 43 -7.66 21.24 25.76
N TYR A 44 -6.48 20.90 26.24
CA TYR A 44 -6.03 21.22 27.60
C TYR A 44 -5.91 22.72 27.84
N THR A 45 -5.41 23.49 26.86
CA THR A 45 -5.24 24.95 26.95
C THR A 45 -6.46 25.73 26.43
N TRP A 46 -7.59 25.04 26.24
CA TRP A 46 -8.78 25.67 25.70
C TRP A 46 -9.34 26.72 26.69
N GLY A 47 -9.38 27.98 26.24
CA GLY A 47 -9.79 29.13 27.06
C GLY A 47 -8.63 29.90 27.69
N ASP A 48 -7.46 29.32 27.88
CA ASP A 48 -6.28 29.99 28.43
C ASP A 48 -5.48 30.72 27.36
N VAL A 49 -5.58 30.27 26.11
CA VAL A 49 -4.92 30.89 24.96
C VAL A 49 -5.90 31.55 24.04
N LYS A 50 -5.43 32.54 23.26
CA LYS A 50 -6.25 33.22 22.26
C LYS A 50 -6.83 32.23 21.27
N ILE A 51 -8.10 32.35 20.97
CA ILE A 51 -8.84 31.45 20.05
C ILE A 51 -8.15 31.31 18.69
N GLN A 52 -7.48 32.34 18.20
CA GLN A 52 -6.71 32.29 16.95
C GLN A 52 -5.59 31.27 16.98
N ASN A 53 -4.90 31.11 18.12
CA ASN A 53 -3.82 30.14 18.29
C ASN A 53 -4.39 28.71 18.34
N SER A 54 -5.53 28.53 19.02
CA SER A 54 -6.21 27.21 19.06
C SER A 54 -6.65 26.77 17.67
N ILE A 55 -7.22 27.68 16.87
CA ILE A 55 -7.59 27.42 15.48
C ILE A 55 -6.36 27.05 14.65
N LEU A 56 -5.26 27.79 14.79
CA LEU A 56 -4.02 27.48 14.06
C LEU A 56 -3.47 26.09 14.42
N MET A 57 -3.47 25.72 15.70
CA MET A 57 -3.04 24.39 16.15
C MET A 57 -3.92 23.27 15.57
N ILE A 58 -5.25 23.43 15.55
CA ILE A 58 -6.17 22.48 14.94
C ILE A 58 -5.90 22.36 13.44
N LEU A 59 -5.67 23.45 12.74
CA LEU A 59 -5.32 23.44 11.33
C LEU A 59 -4.02 22.66 11.08
N LEU A 60 -2.98 22.90 11.87
CA LEU A 60 -1.71 22.20 11.77
C LEU A 60 -1.87 20.68 12.02
N ALA A 61 -2.62 20.30 13.05
CA ALA A 61 -2.93 18.89 13.33
C ALA A 61 -3.70 18.24 12.18
N SER A 62 -4.63 18.95 11.54
CA SER A 62 -5.46 18.46 10.45
C SER A 62 -4.70 18.24 9.12
N LEU A 63 -3.58 18.92 8.91
CA LEU A 63 -2.81 18.81 7.67
C LEU A 63 -2.42 17.37 7.36
N TYR A 64 -1.95 16.63 8.34
CA TYR A 64 -1.51 15.24 8.13
C TYR A 64 -2.66 14.24 8.20
N THR A 65 -3.64 14.45 9.10
CA THR A 65 -4.72 13.49 9.34
C THR A 65 -5.88 13.60 8.34
N VAL A 66 -6.10 14.77 7.76
CA VAL A 66 -7.22 15.02 6.83
C VAL A 66 -6.72 15.34 5.43
N ILE A 67 -5.82 16.33 5.29
CA ILE A 67 -5.41 16.82 3.97
C ILE A 67 -4.54 15.79 3.25
N ASN A 68 -3.62 15.13 3.96
CA ASN A 68 -2.74 14.14 3.33
C ASN A 68 -3.50 12.94 2.74
N PRO A 69 -4.50 12.30 3.40
CA PRO A 69 -5.32 11.26 2.76
C PRO A 69 -6.04 11.73 1.50
N LEU A 70 -6.56 12.96 1.48
CA LEU A 70 -7.19 13.53 0.29
C LEU A 70 -6.19 13.73 -0.85
N MET A 71 -4.96 14.16 -0.52
CA MET A 71 -3.88 14.26 -1.49
C MET A 71 -3.45 12.89 -2.02
N LEU A 72 -3.38 11.87 -1.15
CA LEU A 72 -3.05 10.50 -1.57
C LEU A 72 -4.14 9.94 -2.50
N TYR A 73 -5.41 10.19 -2.22
CA TYR A 73 -6.50 9.81 -3.11
C TYR A 73 -6.38 10.47 -4.50
N SER A 74 -6.11 11.77 -4.52
CA SER A 74 -5.90 12.50 -5.77
C SER A 74 -4.68 11.99 -6.55
N ARG A 75 -3.59 11.60 -5.85
CA ARG A 75 -2.40 10.97 -6.47
C ARG A 75 -2.72 9.61 -7.03
N ALA A 76 -3.43 8.76 -6.27
CA ALA A 76 -3.86 7.44 -6.72
C ALA A 76 -4.66 7.53 -8.02
N ARG A 77 -5.66 8.42 -8.04
CA ARG A 77 -6.50 8.66 -9.21
C ARG A 77 -5.68 9.12 -10.42
N LYS A 78 -4.79 10.11 -10.24
CA LYS A 78 -3.90 10.57 -11.32
C LYS A 78 -2.98 9.48 -11.81
N GLN A 79 -2.42 8.67 -10.91
CA GLN A 79 -1.49 7.61 -11.27
C GLN A 79 -2.16 6.51 -12.10
N VAL A 80 -3.38 6.12 -11.74
CA VAL A 80 -4.13 5.10 -12.50
C VAL A 80 -4.62 5.64 -13.84
N ARG A 81 -5.12 6.89 -13.89
CA ARG A 81 -5.69 7.46 -15.11
C ARG A 81 -4.66 7.90 -16.15
N ASN A 82 -3.51 8.39 -15.69
CA ASN A 82 -2.50 8.98 -16.56
C ASN A 82 -1.36 8.03 -16.90
N ASN A 83 -1.41 6.79 -16.44
CA ASN A 83 -0.38 5.81 -16.72
C ASN A 83 -0.98 4.62 -17.47
N ASP A 84 -0.60 4.48 -18.73
CA ASP A 84 -1.05 3.40 -19.62
C ASP A 84 -0.79 2.00 -19.04
N TYR A 85 0.20 1.88 -18.14
CA TYR A 85 0.48 0.64 -17.43
C TYR A 85 -0.71 0.14 -16.60
N PHE A 86 -1.50 1.04 -16.01
CA PHE A 86 -2.69 0.69 -15.22
C PHE A 86 -3.99 0.68 -16.03
N ALA A 87 -3.96 1.14 -17.29
CA ALA A 87 -5.13 1.15 -18.17
C ALA A 87 -5.49 -0.25 -18.70
N ASN A 88 -4.53 -1.17 -18.71
CA ASN A 88 -4.67 -2.51 -19.25
C ASN A 88 -4.51 -3.58 -18.17
N VAL A 89 -5.05 -4.76 -18.43
CA VAL A 89 -4.90 -5.92 -17.56
C VAL A 89 -3.43 -6.35 -17.51
N LEU A 90 -2.96 -6.62 -16.30
CA LEU A 90 -1.62 -7.14 -16.01
C LEU A 90 -1.75 -8.66 -15.79
N HIS A 91 -1.10 -9.43 -16.62
CA HIS A 91 -1.04 -10.88 -16.45
C HIS A 91 0.17 -11.26 -15.61
N TYR A 92 -0.07 -11.86 -14.45
CA TYR A 92 0.94 -12.32 -13.52
C TYR A 92 1.12 -13.83 -13.58
N VAL A 93 2.37 -14.24 -13.54
CA VAL A 93 2.78 -15.64 -13.33
C VAL A 93 3.71 -15.67 -12.12
N VAL A 94 3.33 -16.43 -11.11
CA VAL A 94 4.14 -16.65 -9.91
C VAL A 94 4.58 -18.10 -9.90
N ASP A 95 5.88 -18.34 -9.90
CA ASP A 95 6.48 -19.68 -9.96
C ASP A 95 7.70 -19.80 -9.04
N GLU A 96 8.43 -20.92 -9.14
CA GLU A 96 9.63 -21.19 -8.33
C GLU A 96 10.77 -20.18 -8.57
N GLU A 97 10.81 -19.52 -9.72
CA GLU A 97 11.84 -18.54 -10.05
C GLU A 97 11.53 -17.15 -9.48
N GLY A 98 10.23 -16.78 -9.39
CA GLY A 98 9.80 -15.47 -8.92
C GLY A 98 8.45 -15.04 -9.44
N VAL A 99 8.31 -13.72 -9.60
CA VAL A 99 7.11 -13.06 -10.09
C VAL A 99 7.38 -12.51 -11.48
N LYS A 100 6.61 -12.95 -12.45
CA LYS A 100 6.64 -12.48 -13.84
C LYS A 100 5.35 -11.70 -14.10
N VAL A 101 5.46 -10.57 -14.78
CA VAL A 101 4.31 -9.77 -15.21
C VAL A 101 4.43 -9.48 -16.70
N SER A 102 3.36 -9.66 -17.42
CA SER A 102 3.27 -9.34 -18.85
C SER A 102 2.10 -8.43 -19.14
N GLN A 103 2.32 -7.50 -20.07
CA GLN A 103 1.31 -6.56 -20.55
C GLN A 103 1.68 -6.06 -21.95
N ASN A 104 0.74 -6.13 -22.90
CA ASN A 104 0.93 -5.61 -24.26
C ASN A 104 2.24 -6.05 -24.94
N GLY A 105 2.69 -7.30 -24.69
CA GLY A 105 3.94 -7.83 -25.25
C GLY A 105 5.21 -7.39 -24.51
N GLN A 106 5.10 -6.56 -23.48
CA GLN A 106 6.20 -6.25 -22.56
C GLN A 106 6.18 -7.23 -21.39
N ASN A 107 7.35 -7.75 -21.02
CA ASN A 107 7.52 -8.68 -19.92
C ASN A 107 8.52 -8.11 -18.92
N ALA A 108 8.20 -8.21 -17.66
CA ALA A 108 9.12 -7.96 -16.56
C ALA A 108 9.12 -9.16 -15.61
N SER A 109 10.27 -9.47 -15.03
CA SER A 109 10.40 -10.53 -14.05
C SER A 109 11.23 -10.06 -12.86
N VAL A 110 10.86 -10.53 -11.68
CA VAL A 110 11.56 -10.29 -10.43
C VAL A 110 11.74 -11.62 -9.74
N LYS A 111 12.98 -11.96 -9.42
CA LYS A 111 13.31 -13.19 -8.70
C LYS A 111 12.92 -13.08 -7.22
N TRP A 112 12.72 -14.20 -6.55
CA TRP A 112 12.37 -14.23 -5.13
C TRP A 112 13.41 -13.56 -4.22
N ASP A 113 14.69 -13.61 -4.55
CA ASP A 113 15.76 -12.92 -3.81
C ASP A 113 15.66 -11.39 -3.90
N GLU A 114 15.12 -10.85 -4.99
CA GLU A 114 14.87 -9.44 -5.21
C GLU A 114 13.55 -8.97 -4.55
N VAL A 115 12.67 -9.88 -4.14
CA VAL A 115 11.46 -9.53 -3.38
C VAL A 115 11.84 -9.16 -1.96
N TRP A 116 11.67 -7.89 -1.61
CA TRP A 116 12.02 -7.39 -0.29
C TRP A 116 11.10 -7.89 0.81
N LYS A 117 9.79 -7.83 0.60
CA LYS A 117 8.75 -8.36 1.51
C LYS A 117 7.41 -8.48 0.81
N ILE A 118 6.53 -9.33 1.36
CA ILE A 118 5.13 -9.41 0.96
C ILE A 118 4.25 -9.11 2.17
N VAL A 119 3.28 -8.19 2.01
CA VAL A 119 2.41 -7.70 3.09
C VAL A 119 0.97 -7.66 2.61
N ARG A 120 0.03 -8.01 3.47
CA ARG A 120 -1.40 -7.86 3.20
C ARG A 120 -1.92 -6.53 3.75
N TYR A 121 -2.63 -5.79 2.92
CA TYR A 121 -3.31 -4.54 3.25
C TYR A 121 -4.82 -4.69 3.05
N GLY A 122 -5.47 -5.40 3.98
CA GLY A 122 -6.93 -5.61 3.92
C GLY A 122 -7.35 -6.33 2.65
N SER A 123 -7.76 -5.57 1.63
CA SER A 123 -8.31 -6.06 0.36
C SER A 123 -7.26 -6.38 -0.72
N GLU A 124 -5.96 -6.29 -0.42
CA GLU A 124 -4.90 -6.53 -1.40
C GLU A 124 -3.62 -7.02 -0.75
N ILE A 125 -2.76 -7.62 -1.57
CA ILE A 125 -1.38 -7.94 -1.23
C ILE A 125 -0.46 -6.97 -1.96
N ALA A 126 0.57 -6.50 -1.26
CA ALA A 126 1.67 -5.75 -1.84
C ALA A 126 2.96 -6.59 -1.76
N ALA A 127 3.49 -6.99 -2.91
CA ALA A 127 4.78 -7.66 -3.03
C ALA A 127 5.84 -6.60 -3.36
N TYR A 128 6.59 -6.17 -2.35
CA TYR A 128 7.58 -5.12 -2.46
C TYR A 128 8.87 -5.60 -3.08
N VAL A 129 9.35 -4.89 -4.08
CA VAL A 129 10.68 -5.04 -4.69
C VAL A 129 11.64 -3.93 -4.24
N SER A 130 11.12 -2.87 -3.65
CA SER A 130 11.89 -1.80 -2.99
C SER A 130 11.02 -1.10 -1.96
N THR A 131 11.56 -0.05 -1.31
CA THR A 131 10.81 0.76 -0.33
C THR A 131 9.54 1.40 -0.90
N ASP A 132 9.52 1.72 -2.20
CA ASP A 132 8.47 2.51 -2.83
C ASP A 132 7.81 1.81 -4.02
N ARG A 133 8.30 0.61 -4.41
CA ARG A 133 7.80 -0.15 -5.55
C ARG A 133 7.30 -1.50 -5.09
N ALA A 134 6.07 -1.82 -5.47
CA ALA A 134 5.46 -3.11 -5.20
C ALA A 134 4.53 -3.52 -6.33
N PHE A 135 4.40 -4.81 -6.54
CA PHE A 135 3.26 -5.37 -7.25
C PHE A 135 2.05 -5.35 -6.33
N ILE A 136 0.91 -4.88 -6.83
CA ILE A 136 -0.34 -4.80 -6.08
C ILE A 136 -1.26 -5.90 -6.62
N TRP A 137 -1.65 -6.82 -5.75
CA TRP A 137 -2.55 -7.91 -6.09
C TRP A 137 -3.85 -7.80 -5.30
N PRO A 138 -4.94 -7.29 -5.91
CA PRO A 138 -6.25 -7.27 -5.28
C PRO A 138 -6.69 -8.69 -4.90
N MET A 139 -7.27 -8.86 -3.72
CA MET A 139 -7.75 -10.17 -3.25
C MET A 139 -8.78 -10.79 -4.19
N GLU A 140 -9.53 -9.97 -4.90
CA GLU A 140 -10.49 -10.42 -5.92
C GLU A 140 -9.82 -11.17 -7.07
N SER A 141 -8.63 -10.71 -7.50
CA SER A 141 -7.87 -11.29 -8.59
C SER A 141 -7.11 -12.56 -8.22
N ILE A 142 -6.79 -12.75 -6.94
CA ILE A 142 -5.93 -13.85 -6.47
C ILE A 142 -6.65 -14.85 -5.57
N LYS A 143 -7.97 -14.72 -5.39
CA LYS A 143 -8.75 -15.49 -4.42
C LYS A 143 -8.49 -17.00 -4.52
N ASP A 144 -8.54 -17.53 -5.74
CA ASP A 144 -8.37 -18.96 -6.01
C ASP A 144 -6.91 -19.43 -5.88
N ASN A 145 -5.97 -18.49 -6.09
CA ASN A 145 -4.53 -18.74 -6.10
C ASN A 145 -3.84 -18.28 -4.80
N TYR A 146 -4.61 -17.75 -3.84
CA TYR A 146 -4.08 -17.12 -2.63
C TYR A 146 -3.17 -18.03 -1.83
N ASN A 147 -3.62 -19.25 -1.55
CA ASN A 147 -2.87 -20.21 -0.73
C ASN A 147 -1.58 -20.66 -1.42
N ASP A 148 -1.59 -20.80 -2.74
CA ASP A 148 -0.43 -21.17 -3.54
C ASP A 148 0.61 -20.05 -3.54
N ILE A 149 0.16 -18.80 -3.68
CA ILE A 149 1.03 -17.61 -3.58
C ILE A 149 1.67 -17.52 -2.19
N VAL A 150 0.87 -17.73 -1.13
CA VAL A 150 1.37 -17.71 0.26
C VAL A 150 2.42 -18.80 0.46
N GLN A 151 2.15 -20.01 -0.02
CA GLN A 151 3.09 -21.13 0.12
C GLN A 151 4.42 -20.82 -0.57
N MET A 152 4.41 -20.43 -1.84
CA MET A 152 5.62 -20.08 -2.58
C MET A 152 6.38 -18.92 -1.89
N ALA A 153 5.65 -17.90 -1.42
CA ALA A 153 6.26 -16.77 -0.72
C ALA A 153 6.92 -17.22 0.61
N GLU A 154 6.25 -18.06 1.40
CA GLU A 154 6.82 -18.58 2.66
C GLU A 154 8.08 -19.42 2.40
N GLU A 155 8.06 -20.28 1.38
CA GLU A 155 9.19 -21.15 1.00
C GLU A 155 10.41 -20.34 0.55
N HIS A 156 10.22 -19.28 -0.25
CA HIS A 156 11.34 -18.54 -0.86
C HIS A 156 11.83 -17.34 -0.06
N ILE A 157 10.92 -16.60 0.60
CA ILE A 157 11.30 -15.36 1.32
C ILE A 157 11.17 -15.47 2.85
N GLY A 158 10.61 -16.57 3.37
CA GLY A 158 10.54 -16.89 4.79
C GLY A 158 10.03 -15.76 5.66
N LYS A 159 10.85 -15.27 6.60
CA LYS A 159 10.46 -14.19 7.54
C LYS A 159 10.05 -12.86 6.90
N ARG A 160 10.33 -12.63 5.63
CA ARG A 160 9.92 -11.45 4.87
C ARG A 160 8.49 -11.57 4.32
N CYS A 161 7.89 -12.75 4.45
CA CYS A 161 6.50 -13.02 4.12
C CYS A 161 5.61 -12.67 5.33
N HIS A 162 4.80 -11.61 5.21
CA HIS A 162 3.87 -11.16 6.24
C HIS A 162 2.40 -11.44 5.87
N ILE A 163 2.17 -12.51 5.12
CA ILE A 163 0.87 -13.05 4.79
C ILE A 163 0.76 -14.47 5.34
N ARG A 164 -0.46 -14.95 5.56
CA ARG A 164 -0.71 -16.29 6.10
C ARG A 164 -1.76 -16.99 5.25
N LYS A 165 -1.69 -18.31 5.16
CA LYS A 165 -2.74 -19.12 4.54
C LYS A 165 -4.10 -18.78 5.17
N SER A 166 -5.13 -18.67 4.33
CA SER A 166 -6.50 -18.63 4.84
C SER A 166 -6.86 -20.00 5.40
N ALA A 167 -7.46 -20.00 6.59
CA ALA A 167 -7.98 -21.20 7.20
C ALA A 167 -9.16 -21.77 6.41
#